data_fd05579c75afe2340aad2b769a876a5d
#
_entry.id   fd05579c75afe2340aad2b769a876a5d
#
_cell.length_a   1.000
_cell.length_b   1.000
_cell.length_c   1.000
_cell.angle_alpha   90.00
_cell.angle_beta   90.00
_cell.angle_gamma   90.00
#
_symmetry.space_group_name_H-M   'P 1'
#
loop_
_entity.id
_entity.type
_entity.pdbx_description
1 polymer ?
#
loop_
_entity_poly.entity_id
_entity_poly.type
_entity_poly.pdbx_seq_one_letter_code
_entity_poly.pdbx_strand_id
1 'polypeptide(L)'
;QLACLVVGIGIMLLLGAEPKTAAEYFRVIQNDGLAGYLRLDFATLLMITLFPFIAVALYAAFRQSRPAYALLTLVLLLLGTLLALANHSAFSMIHLSKLYAAAPLAQQPQLLTAGEVVIATDMWHGTAGFLAGIFMQGGFVFISFVMLRTSGFSKGTAYTGILANGLDFLHVFI
;
A
#
# COMPACT_ATOMS: atom_id res chain seq x y z
N GLN A 1 -2.66 0.08 -12.40
CA GLN A 1 -1.88 -0.75 -11.49
C GLN A 1 -0.61 -1.27 -12.14
N LEU A 2 -0.67 -1.97 -13.29
CA LEU A 2 0.52 -2.49 -13.98
C LEU A 2 1.57 -1.39 -14.23
N ALA A 3 1.14 -0.21 -14.68
CA ALA A 3 2.04 0.94 -14.87
C ALA A 3 2.73 1.37 -13.57
N CYS A 4 2.01 1.40 -12.43
CA CYS A 4 2.59 1.74 -11.13
C CYS A 4 3.61 0.69 -10.68
N LEU A 5 3.32 -0.61 -10.90
CA LEU A 5 4.24 -1.69 -10.62
C LEU A 5 5.53 -1.55 -11.45
N VAL A 6 5.40 -1.32 -12.76
CA VAL A 6 6.55 -1.11 -13.66
C VAL A 6 7.37 0.10 -13.24
N VAL A 7 6.70 1.19 -12.86
CA VAL A 7 7.38 2.41 -12.36
C VAL A 7 8.10 2.11 -11.04
N GLY A 8 7.46 1.40 -10.09
CA GLY A 8 8.09 1.01 -8.82
C GLY A 8 9.35 0.16 -9.02
N ILE A 9 9.26 -0.87 -9.88
CA ILE A 9 10.44 -1.68 -10.25
C ILE A 9 11.52 -0.82 -10.91
N GLY A 10 11.14 0.09 -11.82
CA GLY A 10 12.06 1.02 -12.47
C GLY A 10 12.77 1.93 -11.47
N ILE A 11 12.05 2.47 -10.48
CA ILE A 11 12.61 3.28 -9.39
C ILE A 11 13.64 2.45 -8.60
N MET A 12 13.26 1.23 -8.20
CA MET A 12 14.16 0.34 -7.46
C MET A 12 15.44 0.01 -8.22
N LEU A 13 15.34 -0.26 -9.52
CA LEU A 13 16.51 -0.59 -10.37
C LEU A 13 17.40 0.62 -10.65
N LEU A 14 16.83 1.82 -10.80
CA LEU A 14 17.58 3.03 -11.17
C LEU A 14 18.10 3.80 -9.96
N LEU A 15 17.33 3.87 -8.88
CA LEU A 15 17.63 4.68 -7.70
C LEU A 15 18.08 3.85 -6.49
N GLY A 16 18.01 2.53 -6.58
CA GLY A 16 18.35 1.59 -5.52
C GLY A 16 17.16 1.19 -4.64
N ALA A 17 17.42 0.23 -3.74
CA ALA A 17 16.42 -0.31 -2.85
C ALA A 17 15.85 0.75 -1.88
N GLU A 18 14.64 0.50 -1.39
CA GLU A 18 14.03 1.30 -0.34
C GLU A 18 14.90 1.30 0.93
N PRO A 19 15.02 2.47 1.63
CA PRO A 19 15.70 2.55 2.91
C PRO A 19 15.03 1.64 3.94
N LYS A 20 15.83 1.06 4.86
CA LYS A 20 15.33 0.15 5.90
C LYS A 20 15.36 0.73 7.31
N THR A 21 16.17 1.76 7.53
CA THR A 21 16.34 2.40 8.83
C THR A 21 16.01 3.88 8.77
N ALA A 22 15.63 4.48 9.89
CA ALA A 22 15.35 5.90 9.96
C ALA A 22 16.55 6.77 9.49
N ALA A 23 17.75 6.34 9.82
CA ALA A 23 18.97 7.03 9.40
C ALA A 23 19.15 7.00 7.87
N GLU A 24 18.85 5.87 7.22
CA GLU A 24 18.88 5.74 5.77
C GLU A 24 17.80 6.59 5.11
N TYR A 25 16.56 6.55 5.63
CA TYR A 25 15.47 7.41 5.16
C TYR A 25 15.86 8.89 5.21
N PHE A 26 16.36 9.36 6.35
CA PHE A 26 16.74 10.77 6.52
C PHE A 26 17.87 11.16 5.57
N ARG A 27 18.89 10.30 5.41
CA ARG A 27 19.98 10.54 4.47
C ARG A 27 19.50 10.65 3.04
N VAL A 28 18.63 9.72 2.59
CA VAL A 28 18.09 9.70 1.24
C VAL A 28 17.23 10.94 0.97
N ILE A 29 16.38 11.32 1.93
CA ILE A 29 15.53 12.52 1.81
C ILE A 29 16.36 13.80 1.71
N GLN A 30 17.45 13.89 2.48
CA GLN A 30 18.29 15.10 2.54
C GLN A 30 19.23 15.23 1.34
N ASN A 31 19.77 14.13 0.83
CA ASN A 31 20.82 14.15 -0.19
C ASN A 31 20.28 14.02 -1.61
N ASP A 32 19.23 13.24 -1.82
CA ASP A 32 18.79 12.83 -3.16
C ASP A 32 17.64 13.67 -3.70
N GLY A 33 17.16 14.67 -2.97
CA GLY A 33 16.09 15.57 -3.39
C GLY A 33 14.85 14.81 -3.91
N LEU A 34 14.41 15.08 -5.15
CA LEU A 34 13.26 14.42 -5.75
C LEU A 34 13.44 12.90 -5.87
N ALA A 35 14.63 12.43 -6.21
CA ALA A 35 14.93 11.00 -6.29
C ALA A 35 14.78 10.32 -4.91
N GLY A 36 15.17 11.01 -3.83
CA GLY A 36 14.94 10.56 -2.46
C GLY A 36 13.45 10.35 -2.16
N TYR A 37 12.61 11.30 -2.53
CA TYR A 37 11.16 11.14 -2.35
C TYR A 37 10.59 9.96 -3.14
N LEU A 38 11.02 9.75 -4.39
CA LEU A 38 10.55 8.63 -5.19
C LEU A 38 10.91 7.27 -4.56
N ARG A 39 12.02 7.19 -3.80
CA ARG A 39 12.42 5.98 -3.06
C ARG A 39 11.61 5.72 -1.79
N LEU A 40 10.71 6.61 -1.39
CA LEU A 40 9.80 6.45 -0.25
C LEU A 40 8.48 5.74 -0.61
N ASP A 41 8.54 4.85 -1.57
CA ASP A 41 7.39 4.06 -2.01
C ASP A 41 6.17 4.87 -2.47
N PHE A 42 6.41 6.04 -3.07
CA PHE A 42 5.34 6.86 -3.64
C PHE A 42 4.58 6.16 -4.77
N ALA A 43 5.20 5.19 -5.44
CA ALA A 43 4.52 4.39 -6.46
C ALA A 43 3.39 3.55 -5.84
N THR A 44 3.65 2.91 -4.70
CA THR A 44 2.64 2.17 -3.93
C THR A 44 1.56 3.11 -3.38
N LEU A 45 1.95 4.27 -2.83
CA LEU A 45 0.99 5.27 -2.38
C LEU A 45 0.02 5.67 -3.50
N LEU A 46 0.54 5.96 -4.70
CA LEU A 46 -0.29 6.29 -5.88
C LEU A 46 -1.17 5.10 -6.28
N MET A 47 -0.61 3.89 -6.30
CA MET A 47 -1.36 2.68 -6.63
C MET A 47 -2.54 2.47 -5.67
N ILE A 48 -2.32 2.61 -4.36
CA ILE A 48 -3.34 2.44 -3.32
C ILE A 48 -4.43 3.50 -3.47
N THR A 49 -4.11 4.75 -3.83
CA THR A 49 -5.11 5.80 -4.06
C THR A 49 -6.06 5.49 -5.23
N LEU A 50 -5.71 4.57 -6.11
CA LEU A 50 -6.57 4.12 -7.22
C LEU A 50 -7.56 3.02 -6.80
N PHE A 51 -7.34 2.33 -5.69
CA PHE A 51 -8.22 1.23 -5.25
C PHE A 51 -9.68 1.65 -4.96
N PRO A 52 -9.99 2.80 -4.37
CA PRO A 52 -11.38 3.25 -4.23
C PRO A 52 -12.15 3.32 -5.55
N PHE A 53 -11.50 3.75 -6.61
CA PHE A 53 -12.14 3.81 -7.94
C PHE A 53 -12.43 2.41 -8.49
N ILE A 54 -11.51 1.46 -8.25
CA ILE A 54 -11.72 0.06 -8.61
C ILE A 54 -12.85 -0.55 -7.78
N ALA A 55 -12.88 -0.27 -6.46
CA ALA A 55 -13.93 -0.74 -5.57
C ALA A 55 -15.32 -0.25 -6.00
N VAL A 56 -15.44 1.04 -6.36
CA VAL A 56 -16.69 1.62 -6.89
C VAL A 56 -17.07 1.01 -8.23
N ALA A 57 -16.11 0.79 -9.13
CA ALA A 57 -16.37 0.16 -10.44
C ALA A 57 -16.86 -1.29 -10.28
N LEU A 58 -16.25 -2.06 -9.38
CA LEU A 58 -16.68 -3.42 -9.05
C LEU A 58 -18.08 -3.42 -8.43
N TYR A 59 -18.34 -2.51 -7.49
CA TYR A 59 -19.69 -2.34 -6.93
C TYR A 59 -20.71 -2.06 -8.03
N ALA A 60 -20.44 -1.10 -8.91
CA ALA A 60 -21.35 -0.76 -10.01
C ALA A 60 -21.63 -1.97 -10.93
N ALA A 61 -20.60 -2.77 -11.21
CA ALA A 61 -20.71 -3.94 -12.07
C ALA A 61 -21.58 -5.07 -11.44
N PHE A 62 -21.52 -5.24 -10.12
CA PHE A 62 -22.17 -6.37 -9.43
C PHE A 62 -23.45 -6.01 -8.67
N ARG A 63 -23.76 -4.72 -8.43
CA ARG A 63 -24.88 -4.29 -7.57
C ARG A 63 -26.25 -4.79 -8.03
N GLN A 64 -26.44 -5.03 -9.33
CA GLN A 64 -27.72 -5.51 -9.85
C GLN A 64 -27.86 -7.04 -9.76
N SER A 65 -26.79 -7.77 -9.95
CA SER A 65 -26.80 -9.24 -9.96
C SER A 65 -26.51 -9.85 -8.59
N ARG A 66 -25.68 -9.21 -7.79
CA ARG A 66 -25.19 -9.71 -6.49
C ARG A 66 -24.99 -8.57 -5.48
N PRO A 67 -26.05 -7.83 -5.07
CA PRO A 67 -25.93 -6.59 -4.32
C PRO A 67 -25.20 -6.73 -2.98
N ALA A 68 -25.49 -7.78 -2.21
CA ALA A 68 -24.85 -8.00 -0.91
C ALA A 68 -23.34 -8.25 -1.04
N TYR A 69 -22.92 -9.05 -2.03
CA TYR A 69 -21.51 -9.33 -2.27
C TYR A 69 -20.78 -8.10 -2.82
N ALA A 70 -21.43 -7.32 -3.67
CA ALA A 70 -20.90 -6.07 -4.19
C ALA A 70 -20.65 -5.06 -3.06
N LEU A 71 -21.63 -4.90 -2.16
CA LEU A 71 -21.52 -3.99 -1.01
C LEU A 71 -20.42 -4.45 -0.04
N LEU A 72 -20.36 -5.74 0.28
CA LEU A 72 -19.33 -6.28 1.16
C LEU A 72 -17.93 -6.04 0.58
N THR A 73 -17.73 -6.31 -0.71
CA THR A 73 -16.46 -6.04 -1.40
C THR A 73 -16.11 -4.55 -1.33
N LEU A 74 -17.06 -3.65 -1.62
CA LEU A 74 -16.83 -2.21 -1.54
C LEU A 74 -16.35 -1.80 -0.15
N VAL A 75 -17.04 -2.26 0.90
CA VAL A 75 -16.68 -1.94 2.29
C VAL A 75 -15.28 -2.46 2.63
N LEU A 76 -14.97 -3.72 2.31
CA LEU A 76 -13.66 -4.31 2.58
C LEU A 76 -12.54 -3.53 1.87
N LEU A 77 -12.69 -3.24 0.58
CA LEU A 77 -11.68 -2.52 -0.19
C LEU A 77 -11.49 -1.08 0.31
N LEU A 78 -12.56 -0.38 0.66
CA LEU A 78 -12.46 0.98 1.20
C LEU A 78 -11.80 1.00 2.58
N LEU A 79 -12.19 0.09 3.49
CA LEU A 79 -11.57 -0.01 4.81
C LEU A 79 -10.08 -0.34 4.71
N GLY A 80 -9.72 -1.35 3.89
CA GLY A 80 -8.32 -1.71 3.68
C GLY A 80 -7.51 -0.56 3.08
N THR A 81 -8.05 0.13 2.07
CA THR A 81 -7.40 1.29 1.46
C THR A 81 -7.19 2.42 2.46
N LEU A 82 -8.20 2.75 3.27
CA LEU A 82 -8.10 3.81 4.28
C LEU A 82 -7.02 3.47 5.32
N LEU A 83 -6.98 2.23 5.80
CA LEU A 83 -5.97 1.77 6.75
C LEU A 83 -4.56 1.85 6.15
N ALA A 84 -4.37 1.42 4.90
CA ALA A 84 -3.09 1.49 4.22
C ALA A 84 -2.61 2.93 4.04
N LEU A 85 -3.47 3.83 3.54
CA LEU A 85 -3.13 5.23 3.32
C LEU A 85 -2.85 5.98 4.63
N ALA A 86 -3.65 5.72 5.68
CA ALA A 86 -3.48 6.38 6.98
C ALA A 86 -2.17 5.99 7.68
N ASN A 87 -1.63 4.80 7.37
CA ASN A 87 -0.40 4.29 7.99
C ASN A 87 0.80 4.29 7.05
N HIS A 88 0.71 4.96 5.90
CA HIS A 88 1.86 5.09 4.99
C HIS A 88 2.90 6.04 5.59
N SER A 89 4.14 5.57 5.79
CA SER A 89 5.19 6.27 6.53
C SER A 89 5.84 7.47 5.79
N ALA A 90 5.69 7.57 4.46
CA ALA A 90 6.43 8.53 3.65
C ALA A 90 6.37 9.98 4.16
N PHE A 91 5.17 10.52 4.42
CA PHE A 91 5.04 11.92 4.87
C PHE A 91 5.57 12.14 6.28
N SER A 92 5.40 11.18 7.19
CA SER A 92 5.96 11.23 8.53
C SER A 92 7.49 11.22 8.51
N MET A 93 8.08 10.38 7.65
CA MET A 93 9.53 10.31 7.47
C MET A 93 10.10 11.59 6.86
N ILE A 94 9.41 12.19 5.87
CA ILE A 94 9.81 13.49 5.31
C ILE A 94 9.80 14.57 6.41
N HIS A 95 8.75 14.61 7.25
CA HIS A 95 8.65 15.59 8.34
C HIS A 95 9.77 15.39 9.37
N LEU A 96 9.97 14.16 9.84
CA LEU A 96 11.04 13.82 10.81
C LEU A 96 12.43 14.11 10.24
N SER A 97 12.69 13.85 8.97
CA SER A 97 13.96 14.17 8.33
C SER A 97 14.26 15.68 8.35
N LYS A 98 13.24 16.52 8.11
CA LYS A 98 13.40 17.98 8.20
C LYS A 98 13.70 18.44 9.63
N LEU A 99 13.02 17.88 10.63
CA LEU A 99 13.29 18.16 12.03
C LEU A 99 14.70 17.71 12.41
N TYR A 100 15.13 16.54 11.98
CA TYR A 100 16.46 16.00 12.23
C TYR A 100 17.57 16.89 11.67
N ALA A 101 17.40 17.40 10.44
CA ALA A 101 18.37 18.31 9.82
C ALA A 101 18.50 19.66 10.57
N ALA A 102 17.42 20.14 11.18
CA ALA A 102 17.41 21.40 11.93
C ALA A 102 17.77 21.24 13.42
N ALA A 103 17.82 20.01 13.94
CA ALA A 103 18.01 19.74 15.36
C ALA A 103 19.48 19.83 15.79
N PRO A 104 19.74 20.32 17.04
CA PRO A 104 21.04 20.19 17.67
C PRO A 104 21.46 18.71 17.79
N LEU A 105 22.77 18.42 17.75
CA LEU A 105 23.30 17.05 17.84
C LEU A 105 22.76 16.25 19.03
N ALA A 106 22.54 16.90 20.16
CA ALA A 106 21.98 16.24 21.35
C ALA A 106 20.55 15.71 21.19
N GLN A 107 19.77 16.26 20.24
CA GLN A 107 18.37 15.85 19.99
C GLN A 107 18.24 14.86 18.83
N GLN A 108 19.24 14.75 17.98
CA GLN A 108 19.20 13.89 16.81
C GLN A 108 18.92 12.40 17.12
N PRO A 109 19.50 11.78 18.19
CA PRO A 109 19.17 10.40 18.54
C PRO A 109 17.70 10.16 18.85
N GLN A 110 17.01 11.12 19.47
CA GLN A 110 15.58 11.02 19.76
C GLN A 110 14.74 11.01 18.48
N LEU A 111 15.12 11.82 17.49
CA LEU A 111 14.43 11.88 16.20
C LEU A 111 14.67 10.61 15.37
N LEU A 112 15.86 10.01 15.46
CA LEU A 112 16.10 8.69 14.85
C LEU A 112 15.21 7.63 15.50
N THR A 113 15.14 7.59 16.82
CA THR A 113 14.24 6.66 17.53
C THR A 113 12.78 6.87 17.14
N ALA A 114 12.33 8.11 17.00
CA ALA A 114 10.99 8.41 16.51
C ALA A 114 10.77 7.88 15.07
N GLY A 115 11.76 8.01 14.21
CA GLY A 115 11.73 7.46 12.86
C GLY A 115 11.61 5.92 12.84
N GLU A 116 12.37 5.23 13.70
CA GLU A 116 12.27 3.76 13.83
C GLU A 116 10.87 3.32 14.31
N VAL A 117 10.24 4.07 15.21
CA VAL A 117 8.87 3.81 15.65
C VAL A 117 7.88 3.98 14.49
N VAL A 118 8.06 5.02 13.65
CA VAL A 118 7.23 5.22 12.45
C VAL A 118 7.35 4.04 11.50
N ILE A 119 8.56 3.55 11.24
CA ILE A 119 8.79 2.37 10.40
C ILE A 119 8.13 1.13 11.01
N ALA A 120 8.33 0.89 12.31
CA ALA A 120 7.76 -0.29 12.99
C ALA A 120 6.23 -0.30 13.05
N THR A 121 5.57 0.84 12.83
CA THR A 121 4.11 0.97 12.90
C THR A 121 3.46 1.34 11.56
N ASP A 122 4.22 1.34 10.49
CA ASP A 122 3.74 1.70 9.16
C ASP A 122 2.83 0.62 8.53
N MET A 123 2.43 0.86 7.28
CA MET A 123 1.55 -0.05 6.55
C MET A 123 2.17 -1.44 6.25
N TRP A 124 3.49 -1.60 6.39
CA TRP A 124 4.18 -2.86 6.12
C TRP A 124 4.41 -3.70 7.38
N HIS A 125 4.52 -3.05 8.56
CA HIS A 125 4.93 -3.69 9.81
C HIS A 125 3.89 -3.59 10.93
N GLY A 126 3.01 -2.58 10.87
CA GLY A 126 2.04 -2.30 11.94
C GLY A 126 0.76 -3.13 11.82
N THR A 127 0.02 -3.21 12.94
CA THR A 127 -1.29 -3.89 13.00
C THR A 127 -2.29 -3.34 11.98
N ALA A 128 -2.28 -2.03 11.74
CA ALA A 128 -3.18 -1.41 10.77
C ALA A 128 -2.83 -1.84 9.33
N GLY A 129 -1.53 -2.00 9.03
CA GLY A 129 -1.07 -2.54 7.75
C GLY A 129 -1.49 -4.00 7.55
N PHE A 130 -1.34 -4.82 8.58
CA PHE A 130 -1.83 -6.20 8.57
C PHE A 130 -3.34 -6.28 8.28
N LEU A 131 -4.15 -5.48 8.97
CA LEU A 131 -5.59 -5.42 8.72
C LEU A 131 -5.93 -4.86 7.34
N ALA A 132 -5.16 -3.87 6.85
CA ALA A 132 -5.30 -3.35 5.50
C ALA A 132 -5.11 -4.45 4.46
N GLY A 133 -4.05 -5.25 4.60
CA GLY A 133 -3.77 -6.41 3.74
C GLY A 133 -4.92 -7.42 3.75
N ILE A 134 -5.41 -7.81 4.94
CA ILE A 134 -6.56 -8.72 5.06
C ILE A 134 -7.78 -8.18 4.33
N PHE A 135 -8.14 -6.92 4.54
CA PHE A 135 -9.35 -6.35 3.94
C PHE A 135 -9.19 -6.15 2.42
N MET A 136 -8.06 -5.66 1.95
CA MET A 136 -7.84 -5.43 0.52
C MET A 136 -7.73 -6.75 -0.25
N GLN A 137 -6.80 -7.61 0.15
CA GLN A 137 -6.57 -8.86 -0.56
C GLN A 137 -7.75 -9.83 -0.38
N GLY A 138 -8.30 -9.91 0.84
CA GLY A 138 -9.51 -10.68 1.11
C GLY A 138 -10.72 -10.19 0.29
N GLY A 139 -10.90 -8.89 0.16
CA GLY A 139 -11.93 -8.28 -0.69
C GLY A 139 -11.77 -8.62 -2.17
N PHE A 140 -10.55 -8.56 -2.70
CA PHE A 140 -10.27 -8.94 -4.09
C PHE A 140 -10.41 -10.45 -4.35
N VAL A 141 -9.96 -11.29 -3.44
CA VAL A 141 -10.17 -12.75 -3.52
C VAL A 141 -11.66 -13.06 -3.49
N PHE A 142 -12.38 -12.45 -2.56
CA PHE A 142 -13.82 -12.65 -2.41
C PHE A 142 -14.59 -12.28 -3.68
N ILE A 143 -14.37 -11.09 -4.26
CA ILE A 143 -15.06 -10.69 -5.49
C ILE A 143 -14.67 -11.55 -6.67
N SER A 144 -13.44 -12.05 -6.72
CA SER A 144 -12.99 -12.98 -7.78
C SER A 144 -13.73 -14.31 -7.73
N PHE A 145 -14.07 -14.83 -6.55
CA PHE A 145 -14.98 -15.98 -6.42
C PHE A 145 -16.39 -15.66 -6.90
N VAL A 146 -16.90 -14.46 -6.65
CA VAL A 146 -18.20 -14.04 -7.17
C VAL A 146 -18.18 -13.95 -8.69
N MET A 147 -17.08 -13.50 -9.29
CA MET A 147 -16.90 -13.47 -10.76
C MET A 147 -17.04 -14.85 -11.40
N LEU A 148 -16.56 -15.92 -10.75
CA LEU A 148 -16.71 -17.28 -11.28
C LEU A 148 -18.18 -17.72 -11.45
N ARG A 149 -19.07 -17.13 -10.65
CA ARG A 149 -20.51 -17.46 -10.60
C ARG A 149 -21.39 -16.46 -11.37
N THR A 150 -20.79 -15.53 -12.10
CA THR A 150 -21.47 -14.51 -12.89
C THR A 150 -21.04 -14.58 -14.36
N SER A 151 -21.99 -14.39 -15.27
CA SER A 151 -21.73 -14.46 -16.72
C SER A 151 -21.04 -13.21 -17.31
N GLY A 152 -20.93 -12.14 -16.53
CA GLY A 152 -20.35 -10.87 -17.00
C GLY A 152 -18.83 -10.80 -17.06
N PHE A 153 -18.13 -11.79 -16.50
CA PHE A 153 -16.67 -11.82 -16.47
C PHE A 153 -16.12 -13.13 -17.01
N SER A 154 -14.93 -13.07 -17.64
CA SER A 154 -14.27 -14.29 -18.09
C SER A 154 -13.79 -15.10 -16.87
N LYS A 155 -13.86 -16.44 -16.99
CA LYS A 155 -13.29 -17.33 -15.96
C LYS A 155 -11.79 -17.10 -15.76
N GLY A 156 -11.07 -16.74 -16.85
CA GLY A 156 -9.67 -16.38 -16.79
C GLY A 156 -9.41 -15.19 -15.86
N THR A 157 -10.20 -14.11 -15.97
CA THR A 157 -10.11 -12.95 -15.07
C THR A 157 -10.33 -13.35 -13.61
N ALA A 158 -11.33 -14.17 -13.35
CA ALA A 158 -11.64 -14.62 -12.00
C ALA A 158 -10.52 -15.51 -11.40
N TYR A 159 -9.99 -16.47 -12.15
CA TYR A 159 -8.88 -17.32 -11.70
C TYR A 159 -7.59 -16.51 -11.49
N THR A 160 -7.27 -15.57 -12.38
CA THR A 160 -6.12 -14.67 -12.20
C THR A 160 -6.28 -13.82 -10.95
N GLY A 161 -7.49 -13.31 -10.70
CA GLY A 161 -7.79 -12.53 -9.49
C GLY A 161 -7.64 -13.37 -8.21
N ILE A 162 -8.14 -14.60 -8.19
CA ILE A 162 -7.97 -15.51 -7.03
C ILE A 162 -6.49 -15.84 -6.81
N LEU A 163 -5.75 -16.17 -7.86
CA LEU A 163 -4.35 -16.55 -7.74
C LEU A 163 -3.49 -15.38 -7.27
N ALA A 164 -3.57 -14.24 -7.96
CA ALA A 164 -2.74 -13.08 -7.64
C ALA A 164 -3.02 -12.54 -6.23
N ASN A 165 -4.30 -12.27 -5.93
CA ASN A 165 -4.64 -11.71 -4.61
C ASN A 165 -4.63 -12.78 -3.51
N GLY A 166 -4.80 -14.05 -3.84
CA GLY A 166 -4.69 -15.16 -2.88
C GLY A 166 -3.25 -15.37 -2.41
N LEU A 167 -2.28 -15.31 -3.33
CA LEU A 167 -0.86 -15.36 -2.98
C LEU A 167 -0.45 -14.15 -2.12
N ASP A 168 -0.91 -12.97 -2.49
CA ASP A 168 -0.65 -11.74 -1.75
C ASP A 168 -1.34 -11.76 -0.37
N PHE A 169 -2.55 -12.30 -0.29
CA PHE A 169 -3.23 -12.54 0.99
C PHE A 169 -2.44 -13.49 1.90
N LEU A 170 -1.89 -14.57 1.36
CA LEU A 170 -1.06 -15.49 2.14
C LEU A 170 0.23 -14.82 2.61
N HIS A 171 0.83 -13.96 1.80
CA HIS A 171 2.04 -13.21 2.16
C HIS A 171 1.82 -12.30 3.39
N VAL A 172 0.60 -11.83 3.65
CA VAL A 172 0.28 -11.03 4.86
C VAL A 172 0.54 -11.81 6.16
N PHE A 173 0.58 -13.16 6.12
CA PHE A 173 0.77 -14.02 7.30
C PHE A 173 2.19 -14.59 7.44
N ILE A 174 3.09 -14.31 6.51
CA ILE A 174 4.49 -14.79 6.49
C ILE A 174 5.45 -13.64 6.81
#